data_e76a8a44431489e10861a8e489a308e3
#
_entry.id   e76a8a44431489e10861a8e489a308e3
#
_cell.length_a   1.000
_cell.length_b   1.000
_cell.length_c   1.000
_cell.angle_alpha   90.00
_cell.angle_beta   90.00
_cell.angle_gamma   90.00
#
_symmetry.space_group_name_H-M   'P 1'
#
loop_
_entity.id
_entity.type
_entity.pdbx_description
1 polymer ?
#
loop_
_entity_poly.entity_id
_entity_poly.type
_entity_poly.pdbx_seq_one_letter_code
_entity_poly.pdbx_strand_id
1 'polypeptide(L)'
;VRLFYFLILLVVSLPTAYAAQVAIIIDDIGYRQSDIAALSLPSNITLSVLPYTPLGKDIASKAHGEGYEIMLHLPMQALNGKKMGPGGLSNDMNEQEVKQKVSQALIDIPYAKGANNHMGSLLTQLNEPMYWVMESLKQHQAYFVDSVTTRYTKAGSAADSLGVPLLRRQLFLDNDTTHQGLEKQFKKLIEMAHQKGEVVAIAHPYPETIRFLKSNLPRLQAQGIKLVPTSRLLPISLAKKEGASPTARLK
;
A
#
# COMPACT_ATOMS: atom_id res chain seq x y z
N VAL A 1 -49.52 13.96 49.45
CA VAL A 1 -48.42 13.06 49.04
C VAL A 1 -48.13 13.35 47.56
N ARG A 2 -47.05 14.07 47.24
CA ARG A 2 -46.63 14.34 45.85
C ARG A 2 -45.62 13.27 45.44
N LEU A 3 -45.97 12.40 44.48
CA LEU A 3 -45.12 11.37 43.91
C LEU A 3 -44.23 12.03 42.86
N PHE A 4 -42.91 12.07 43.11
CA PHE A 4 -41.89 12.50 42.12
C PHE A 4 -41.50 11.28 41.26
N TYR A 5 -41.90 11.26 40.00
CA TYR A 5 -41.40 10.28 39.04
C TYR A 5 -40.00 10.68 38.56
N PHE A 6 -38.98 9.94 38.95
CA PHE A 6 -37.63 10.08 38.46
C PHE A 6 -37.52 9.32 37.12
N LEU A 7 -37.49 10.05 36.02
CA LEU A 7 -37.28 9.46 34.69
C LEU A 7 -35.79 9.20 34.53
N ILE A 8 -35.34 7.95 34.66
CA ILE A 8 -33.95 7.55 34.38
C ILE A 8 -33.80 7.48 32.87
N LEU A 9 -33.10 8.45 32.26
CA LEU A 9 -32.72 8.43 30.86
C LEU A 9 -31.55 7.46 30.70
N LEU A 10 -31.83 6.26 30.18
CA LEU A 10 -30.81 5.27 29.84
C LEU A 10 -30.08 5.72 28.56
N VAL A 11 -28.94 6.37 28.69
CA VAL A 11 -28.06 6.70 27.54
C VAL A 11 -27.40 5.42 27.06
N VAL A 12 -28.02 4.78 26.07
CA VAL A 12 -27.40 3.66 25.34
C VAL A 12 -26.32 4.24 24.43
N SER A 13 -25.07 4.17 24.86
CA SER A 13 -23.94 4.44 23.97
C SER A 13 -23.86 3.33 22.92
N LEU A 14 -24.38 3.60 21.72
CA LEU A 14 -24.19 2.72 20.59
C LEU A 14 -22.68 2.71 20.24
N PRO A 15 -22.04 1.54 20.17
CA PRO A 15 -20.66 1.49 19.68
C PRO A 15 -20.62 2.06 18.27
N THR A 16 -19.80 3.06 18.04
CA THR A 16 -19.49 3.54 16.69
C THR A 16 -18.81 2.41 15.94
N ALA A 17 -19.57 1.67 15.15
CA ALA A 17 -19.02 0.67 14.26
C ALA A 17 -18.14 1.41 13.23
N TYR A 18 -16.81 1.32 13.37
CA TYR A 18 -15.91 1.78 12.33
C TYR A 18 -16.18 0.97 11.07
N ALA A 19 -16.53 1.67 9.98
CA ALA A 19 -16.70 1.00 8.69
C ALA A 19 -15.40 0.30 8.29
N ALA A 20 -15.48 -0.97 7.91
CA ALA A 20 -14.33 -1.71 7.42
C ALA A 20 -13.69 -0.97 6.22
N GLN A 21 -12.37 -1.02 6.12
CA GLN A 21 -11.62 -0.30 5.10
C GLN A 21 -10.80 -1.29 4.25
N VAL A 22 -10.77 -1.04 2.96
CA VAL A 22 -9.97 -1.80 2.00
C VAL A 22 -9.10 -0.85 1.21
N ALA A 23 -7.81 -1.12 1.14
CA ALA A 23 -6.89 -0.53 0.18
C ALA A 23 -6.60 -1.55 -0.93
N ILE A 24 -6.70 -1.11 -2.18
CA ILE A 24 -6.32 -1.92 -3.35
C ILE A 24 -5.17 -1.20 -4.04
N ILE A 25 -4.09 -1.94 -4.29
CA ILE A 25 -2.90 -1.47 -5.01
C ILE A 25 -2.90 -2.16 -6.37
N ILE A 26 -2.70 -1.39 -7.44
CA ILE A 26 -2.44 -1.94 -8.78
C ILE A 26 -0.93 -1.86 -9.01
N ASP A 27 -0.27 -3.01 -8.99
CA ASP A 27 1.19 -3.17 -9.20
C ASP A 27 1.56 -3.21 -10.70
N ASP A 28 2.84 -3.29 -11.01
CA ASP A 28 3.43 -3.48 -12.34
C ASP A 28 3.09 -2.41 -13.40
N ILE A 29 2.73 -1.20 -12.99
CA ILE A 29 2.42 -0.09 -13.91
C ILE A 29 3.70 0.44 -14.56
N GLY A 30 3.67 0.64 -15.91
CA GLY A 30 4.70 1.41 -16.61
C GLY A 30 5.26 0.81 -17.90
N TYR A 31 5.08 -0.47 -18.17
CA TYR A 31 5.61 -1.10 -19.38
C TYR A 31 4.68 -1.05 -20.58
N ARG A 32 3.37 -1.12 -20.36
CA ARG A 32 2.39 -1.35 -21.43
C ARG A 32 1.46 -0.15 -21.58
N GLN A 33 1.10 0.16 -22.81
CA GLN A 33 0.06 1.16 -23.09
C GLN A 33 -1.28 0.82 -22.42
N SER A 34 -1.56 -0.48 -22.26
CA SER A 34 -2.75 -0.95 -21.54
C SER A 34 -2.79 -0.59 -20.05
N ASP A 35 -1.62 -0.29 -19.43
CA ASP A 35 -1.54 0.07 -18.01
C ASP A 35 -2.29 1.37 -17.70
N ILE A 36 -2.45 2.25 -18.70
CA ILE A 36 -3.26 3.48 -18.62
C ILE A 36 -4.73 3.15 -18.26
N ALA A 37 -5.21 1.97 -18.58
CA ALA A 37 -6.58 1.57 -18.22
C ALA A 37 -6.82 1.55 -16.69
N ALA A 38 -5.77 1.46 -15.86
CA ALA A 38 -5.88 1.60 -14.42
C ALA A 38 -6.47 2.94 -13.98
N LEU A 39 -6.27 4.02 -14.78
CA LEU A 39 -6.87 5.33 -14.54
C LEU A 39 -8.39 5.37 -14.77
N SER A 40 -9.01 4.30 -15.22
CA SER A 40 -10.47 4.19 -15.30
C SER A 40 -11.11 3.70 -13.98
N LEU A 41 -10.31 3.32 -13.01
CA LEU A 41 -10.75 2.94 -11.67
C LEU A 41 -10.90 4.19 -10.78
N PRO A 42 -11.58 4.12 -9.64
CA PRO A 42 -11.68 5.26 -8.70
C PRO A 42 -10.31 5.67 -8.13
N SER A 43 -10.06 6.97 -7.94
CA SER A 43 -8.80 7.50 -7.40
C SER A 43 -8.49 7.10 -5.94
N ASN A 44 -9.41 6.41 -5.27
CA ASN A 44 -9.15 5.77 -3.98
C ASN A 44 -8.27 4.49 -4.08
N ILE A 45 -7.97 4.04 -5.31
CA ILE A 45 -7.00 2.97 -5.57
C ILE A 45 -5.60 3.57 -5.61
N THR A 46 -4.62 2.85 -5.08
CA THR A 46 -3.21 3.22 -5.15
C THR A 46 -2.57 2.59 -6.38
N LEU A 47 -1.79 3.37 -7.14
CA LEU A 47 -1.06 2.86 -8.30
C LEU A 47 0.43 2.71 -7.96
N SER A 48 0.94 1.51 -8.12
CA SER A 48 2.33 1.16 -7.84
C SER A 48 3.10 1.01 -9.15
N VAL A 49 4.08 1.89 -9.36
CA VAL A 49 4.71 2.14 -10.65
C VAL A 49 6.16 1.67 -10.62
N LEU A 50 6.54 0.86 -11.62
CA LEU A 50 7.90 0.39 -11.83
C LEU A 50 8.80 1.54 -12.30
N PRO A 51 9.97 1.74 -11.67
CA PRO A 51 10.89 2.79 -12.06
C PRO A 51 11.58 2.47 -13.41
N TYR A 52 12.00 3.53 -14.11
CA TYR A 52 12.74 3.45 -15.36
C TYR A 52 12.03 2.68 -16.49
N THR A 53 10.71 2.62 -16.40
CA THR A 53 9.87 2.02 -17.45
C THR A 53 9.42 3.08 -18.46
N PRO A 54 9.13 2.69 -19.72
CA PRO A 54 8.86 3.65 -20.79
C PRO A 54 7.69 4.61 -20.51
N LEU A 55 6.69 4.17 -19.73
CA LEU A 55 5.47 4.93 -19.47
C LEU A 55 5.26 5.26 -17.98
N GLY A 56 6.13 4.73 -17.09
CA GLY A 56 5.92 4.82 -15.64
C GLY A 56 5.80 6.25 -15.14
N LYS A 57 6.77 7.10 -15.48
CA LYS A 57 6.80 8.50 -15.06
C LYS A 57 5.58 9.30 -15.54
N ASP A 58 5.19 9.11 -16.81
CA ASP A 58 4.06 9.83 -17.41
C ASP A 58 2.74 9.38 -16.78
N ILE A 59 2.57 8.06 -16.58
CA ILE A 59 1.38 7.51 -15.92
C ILE A 59 1.31 7.99 -14.47
N ALA A 60 2.43 7.97 -13.72
CA ALA A 60 2.50 8.46 -12.35
C ALA A 60 2.09 9.94 -12.25
N SER A 61 2.63 10.79 -13.14
CA SER A 61 2.32 12.22 -13.16
C SER A 61 0.85 12.48 -13.50
N LYS A 62 0.32 11.79 -14.49
CA LYS A 62 -1.10 11.89 -14.87
C LYS A 62 -2.01 11.43 -13.75
N ALA A 63 -1.73 10.25 -13.17
CA ALA A 63 -2.50 9.70 -12.06
C ALA A 63 -2.50 10.62 -10.83
N HIS A 64 -1.35 11.19 -10.48
CA HIS A 64 -1.27 12.17 -9.39
C HIS A 64 -2.17 13.39 -9.67
N GLY A 65 -2.15 13.93 -10.90
CA GLY A 65 -3.03 15.04 -11.30
C GLY A 65 -4.53 14.69 -11.22
N GLU A 66 -4.90 13.42 -11.34
CA GLU A 66 -6.26 12.91 -11.20
C GLU A 66 -6.60 12.49 -9.75
N GLY A 67 -5.69 12.71 -8.79
CA GLY A 67 -5.91 12.48 -7.36
C GLY A 67 -5.62 11.06 -6.86
N TYR A 68 -4.95 10.23 -7.66
CA TYR A 68 -4.50 8.91 -7.20
C TYR A 68 -3.31 9.03 -6.26
N GLU A 69 -3.22 8.10 -5.33
CA GLU A 69 -2.01 7.87 -4.57
C GLU A 69 -1.00 7.07 -5.41
N ILE A 70 0.23 7.57 -5.48
CA ILE A 70 1.33 6.92 -6.21
C ILE A 70 2.25 6.21 -5.22
N MET A 71 2.69 5.02 -5.61
CA MET A 71 3.65 4.18 -4.91
C MET A 71 4.77 3.75 -5.85
N LEU A 72 6.00 3.67 -5.35
CA LEU A 72 7.12 3.09 -6.08
C LEU A 72 7.03 1.56 -6.02
N HIS A 73 6.94 0.89 -7.16
CA HIS A 73 7.05 -0.56 -7.25
C HIS A 73 8.52 -0.95 -7.40
N LEU A 74 9.19 -1.21 -6.26
CA LEU A 74 10.64 -1.35 -6.20
C LEU A 74 11.07 -2.77 -6.57
N PRO A 75 11.81 -2.97 -7.69
CA PRO A 75 12.21 -4.29 -8.12
C PRO A 75 13.27 -4.89 -7.20
N MET A 76 13.02 -6.11 -6.71
CA MET A 76 13.88 -6.83 -5.78
C MET A 76 14.10 -8.27 -6.22
N GLN A 77 15.31 -8.79 -5.99
CA GLN A 77 15.71 -10.11 -6.42
C GLN A 77 14.82 -11.23 -5.87
N ALA A 78 14.43 -12.13 -6.78
CA ALA A 78 13.63 -13.32 -6.47
C ALA A 78 14.50 -14.59 -6.43
N LEU A 79 14.04 -15.59 -5.68
CA LEU A 79 14.70 -16.90 -5.58
C LEU A 79 14.80 -17.65 -6.90
N ASN A 80 13.85 -17.43 -7.80
CA ASN A 80 13.76 -18.15 -9.08
C ASN A 80 14.64 -17.57 -10.20
N GLY A 81 15.50 -16.58 -9.91
CA GLY A 81 16.41 -15.96 -10.87
C GLY A 81 15.75 -15.15 -11.99
N LYS A 82 14.45 -14.87 -11.92
CA LYS A 82 13.79 -13.99 -12.90
C LYS A 82 14.42 -12.60 -12.90
N LYS A 83 14.57 -12.02 -14.11
CA LYS A 83 15.06 -10.65 -14.27
C LYS A 83 14.09 -9.66 -13.61
N MET A 84 14.62 -8.78 -12.77
CA MET A 84 13.85 -7.78 -12.01
C MET A 84 13.40 -6.59 -12.86
N GLY A 85 14.08 -6.34 -13.97
CA GLY A 85 13.94 -5.09 -14.72
C GLY A 85 14.89 -3.99 -14.24
N PRO A 86 14.78 -2.77 -14.81
CA PRO A 86 15.63 -1.65 -14.46
C PRO A 86 15.51 -1.25 -12.98
N GLY A 87 16.60 -0.77 -12.40
CA GLY A 87 16.61 -0.32 -11.00
C GLY A 87 16.54 -1.44 -9.96
N GLY A 88 16.57 -2.72 -10.38
CA GLY A 88 16.47 -3.87 -9.48
C GLY A 88 17.57 -3.92 -8.42
N LEU A 89 17.17 -4.33 -7.22
CA LEU A 89 18.06 -4.56 -6.07
C LEU A 89 18.42 -6.04 -5.98
N SER A 90 19.71 -6.37 -5.93
CA SER A 90 20.23 -7.73 -5.81
C SER A 90 21.03 -7.92 -4.52
N ASN A 91 21.22 -9.17 -4.12
CA ASN A 91 21.86 -9.55 -2.86
C ASN A 91 23.39 -9.38 -2.85
N ASP A 92 23.99 -9.08 -3.99
CA ASP A 92 25.42 -8.79 -4.16
C ASP A 92 25.76 -7.29 -4.02
N MET A 93 24.74 -6.43 -3.90
CA MET A 93 24.93 -5.00 -3.70
C MET A 93 25.31 -4.68 -2.27
N ASN A 94 26.21 -3.69 -2.13
CA ASN A 94 26.56 -3.12 -0.83
C ASN A 94 25.53 -2.05 -0.40
N GLU A 95 25.68 -1.54 0.82
CA GLU A 95 24.80 -0.52 1.42
C GLU A 95 24.64 0.73 0.55
N GLN A 96 25.75 1.27 0.06
CA GLN A 96 25.74 2.50 -0.73
C GLN A 96 24.98 2.31 -2.04
N GLU A 97 25.19 1.18 -2.72
CA GLU A 97 24.51 0.83 -3.97
C GLU A 97 22.99 0.69 -3.77
N VAL A 98 22.57 -0.02 -2.71
CA VAL A 98 21.14 -0.18 -2.40
C VAL A 98 20.49 1.18 -2.12
N LYS A 99 21.08 1.98 -1.21
CA LYS A 99 20.55 3.30 -0.86
C LYS A 99 20.47 4.25 -2.05
N GLN A 100 21.53 4.26 -2.89
CA GLN A 100 21.55 5.08 -4.09
C GLN A 100 20.44 4.67 -5.07
N LYS A 101 20.26 3.37 -5.32
CA LYS A 101 19.22 2.88 -6.23
C LYS A 101 17.82 3.18 -5.73
N VAL A 102 17.55 2.99 -4.44
CA VAL A 102 16.23 3.33 -3.85
C VAL A 102 15.95 4.83 -4.00
N SER A 103 16.90 5.69 -3.68
CA SER A 103 16.75 7.14 -3.81
C SER A 103 16.53 7.56 -5.26
N GLN A 104 17.29 7.01 -6.19
CA GLN A 104 17.13 7.30 -7.62
C GLN A 104 15.77 6.81 -8.16
N ALA A 105 15.28 5.65 -7.71
CA ALA A 105 13.97 5.13 -8.10
C ALA A 105 12.83 6.01 -7.57
N LEU A 106 12.95 6.54 -6.34
CA LEU A 106 11.98 7.51 -5.79
C LEU A 106 11.98 8.85 -6.55
N ILE A 107 13.14 9.28 -7.07
CA ILE A 107 13.24 10.46 -7.94
C ILE A 107 12.60 10.19 -9.30
N ASP A 108 12.79 9.00 -9.86
CA ASP A 108 12.23 8.63 -11.16
C ASP A 108 10.70 8.53 -11.13
N ILE A 109 10.12 8.00 -10.04
CA ILE A 109 8.66 7.94 -9.87
C ILE A 109 8.20 9.11 -8.98
N PRO A 110 7.81 10.24 -9.59
CA PRO A 110 7.43 11.42 -8.84
C PRO A 110 6.13 11.16 -8.06
N TYR A 111 6.00 11.87 -6.93
CA TYR A 111 4.82 11.82 -6.07
C TYR A 111 4.63 10.51 -5.29
N ALA A 112 5.56 9.55 -5.36
CA ALA A 112 5.47 8.31 -4.59
C ALA A 112 5.49 8.61 -3.08
N LYS A 113 4.41 8.24 -2.39
CA LYS A 113 4.27 8.37 -0.92
C LYS A 113 4.81 7.18 -0.16
N GLY A 114 5.03 6.08 -0.84
CA GLY A 114 5.55 4.83 -0.29
C GLY A 114 6.12 3.95 -1.37
N ALA A 115 6.59 2.78 -0.97
CA ALA A 115 7.08 1.75 -1.87
C ALA A 115 6.51 0.38 -1.49
N ASN A 116 6.44 -0.53 -2.46
CA ASN A 116 6.27 -1.95 -2.21
C ASN A 116 7.25 -2.76 -3.06
N ASN A 117 7.45 -4.03 -2.74
CA ASN A 117 8.38 -4.86 -3.49
C ASN A 117 7.73 -5.51 -4.72
N HIS A 118 8.30 -5.24 -5.91
CA HIS A 118 8.13 -6.10 -7.09
C HIS A 118 9.01 -7.33 -6.94
N MET A 119 8.41 -8.54 -7.01
CA MET A 119 9.11 -9.79 -6.68
C MET A 119 9.71 -9.77 -5.26
N GLY A 120 11.02 -10.02 -5.11
CA GLY A 120 11.72 -9.86 -3.84
C GLY A 120 11.74 -11.10 -2.95
N SER A 121 11.35 -12.28 -3.45
CA SER A 121 11.31 -13.49 -2.63
C SER A 121 12.69 -13.96 -2.11
N LEU A 122 13.80 -13.42 -2.65
CA LEU A 122 15.14 -13.59 -2.07
C LEU A 122 15.52 -12.36 -1.22
N LEU A 123 15.51 -11.16 -1.79
CA LEU A 123 16.06 -9.97 -1.14
C LEU A 123 15.35 -9.65 0.17
N THR A 124 14.01 -9.79 0.21
CA THR A 124 13.23 -9.49 1.42
C THR A 124 13.52 -10.42 2.59
N GLN A 125 14.22 -11.55 2.39
CA GLN A 125 14.66 -12.44 3.47
C GLN A 125 15.96 -11.98 4.14
N LEU A 126 16.67 -11.02 3.57
CA LEU A 126 17.98 -10.58 4.03
C LEU A 126 17.86 -9.38 4.95
N ASN A 127 18.48 -9.46 6.14
CA ASN A 127 18.36 -8.39 7.15
C ASN A 127 18.98 -7.08 6.67
N GLU A 128 20.25 -7.12 6.24
CA GLU A 128 21.00 -5.91 5.86
C GLU A 128 20.38 -5.19 4.66
N PRO A 129 20.11 -5.85 3.50
CA PRO A 129 19.49 -5.17 2.38
C PRO A 129 18.12 -4.55 2.72
N MET A 130 17.30 -5.24 3.50
CA MET A 130 16.00 -4.69 3.93
C MET A 130 16.15 -3.51 4.89
N TYR A 131 17.16 -3.55 5.76
CA TYR A 131 17.48 -2.42 6.64
C TYR A 131 17.87 -1.19 5.80
N TRP A 132 18.77 -1.33 4.82
CA TRP A 132 19.21 -0.25 3.94
C TRP A 132 18.07 0.34 3.08
N VAL A 133 17.17 -0.55 2.61
CA VAL A 133 15.93 -0.12 1.92
C VAL A 133 15.07 0.73 2.85
N MET A 134 14.79 0.26 4.07
CA MET A 134 13.95 0.98 5.03
C MET A 134 14.60 2.30 5.47
N GLU A 135 15.92 2.34 5.64
CA GLU A 135 16.61 3.58 5.98
C GLU A 135 16.49 4.63 4.86
N SER A 136 16.62 4.22 3.60
CA SER A 136 16.38 5.11 2.46
C SER A 136 14.94 5.61 2.41
N LEU A 137 13.95 4.73 2.64
CA LEU A 137 12.54 5.13 2.67
C LEU A 137 12.26 6.11 3.81
N LYS A 138 12.87 5.91 5.00
CA LYS A 138 12.76 6.85 6.11
C LYS A 138 13.28 8.24 5.75
N GLN A 139 14.44 8.33 5.09
CA GLN A 139 15.01 9.60 4.64
C GLN A 139 14.08 10.35 3.68
N HIS A 140 13.32 9.62 2.87
CA HIS A 140 12.33 10.19 1.94
C HIS A 140 10.92 10.31 2.54
N GLN A 141 10.75 10.02 3.83
CA GLN A 141 9.44 10.03 4.52
C GLN A 141 8.40 9.13 3.85
N ALA A 142 8.87 8.03 3.23
CA ALA A 142 8.05 7.07 2.52
C ALA A 142 7.70 5.88 3.41
N TYR A 143 6.45 5.38 3.31
CA TYR A 143 6.04 4.14 3.96
C TYR A 143 6.35 2.92 3.09
N PHE A 144 6.27 1.72 3.67
CA PHE A 144 6.48 0.49 2.92
C PHE A 144 5.25 -0.43 2.99
N VAL A 145 4.94 -1.09 1.88
CA VAL A 145 3.99 -2.21 1.84
C VAL A 145 4.75 -3.48 1.48
N ASP A 146 4.84 -4.40 2.43
CA ASP A 146 5.39 -5.72 2.17
C ASP A 146 4.40 -6.54 1.33
N SER A 147 4.74 -6.82 0.06
CA SER A 147 3.93 -7.65 -0.84
C SER A 147 3.91 -9.14 -0.43
N VAL A 148 4.68 -9.51 0.60
CA VAL A 148 4.76 -10.86 1.18
C VAL A 148 4.91 -11.94 0.11
N THR A 149 5.93 -11.80 -0.74
CA THR A 149 6.29 -12.79 -1.77
C THR A 149 7.02 -13.99 -1.19
N THR A 150 7.40 -13.92 0.08
CA THR A 150 7.92 -15.01 0.91
C THR A 150 7.43 -14.86 2.35
N ARG A 151 7.20 -15.98 3.04
CA ARG A 151 6.87 -15.98 4.47
C ARG A 151 8.04 -15.58 5.38
N TYR A 152 9.27 -15.60 4.84
CA TYR A 152 10.50 -15.32 5.60
C TYR A 152 10.95 -13.86 5.51
N THR A 153 10.11 -12.98 5.01
CA THR A 153 10.42 -11.55 4.86
C THR A 153 10.90 -10.92 6.17
N LYS A 154 11.90 -10.05 6.05
CA LYS A 154 12.47 -9.23 7.13
C LYS A 154 11.98 -7.78 7.09
N ALA A 155 11.09 -7.46 6.15
CA ALA A 155 10.58 -6.10 6.00
C ALA A 155 9.99 -5.54 7.30
N GLY A 156 9.21 -6.35 8.03
CA GLY A 156 8.63 -5.93 9.31
C GLY A 156 9.67 -5.57 10.36
N SER A 157 10.64 -6.46 10.62
CA SER A 157 11.69 -6.20 11.62
C SER A 157 12.57 -5.00 11.25
N ALA A 158 12.90 -4.82 9.96
CA ALA A 158 13.66 -3.65 9.50
C ALA A 158 12.88 -2.35 9.65
N ALA A 159 11.59 -2.35 9.28
CA ALA A 159 10.71 -1.20 9.43
C ALA A 159 10.51 -0.80 10.90
N ASP A 160 10.24 -1.77 11.78
CA ASP A 160 10.05 -1.55 13.22
C ASP A 160 11.31 -0.93 13.86
N SER A 161 12.52 -1.44 13.52
CA SER A 161 13.76 -0.93 14.07
C SER A 161 14.08 0.52 13.69
N LEU A 162 13.56 0.97 12.54
CA LEU A 162 13.80 2.32 12.02
C LEU A 162 12.59 3.26 12.19
N GLY A 163 11.44 2.75 12.63
CA GLY A 163 10.19 3.51 12.73
C GLY A 163 9.60 3.87 11.37
N VAL A 164 9.82 3.06 10.34
CA VAL A 164 9.18 3.23 9.02
C VAL A 164 7.76 2.67 9.10
N PRO A 165 6.73 3.45 8.71
CA PRO A 165 5.37 2.92 8.67
C PRO A 165 5.27 1.77 7.67
N LEU A 166 4.69 0.64 8.09
CA LEU A 166 4.61 -0.57 7.28
C LEU A 166 3.21 -1.15 7.28
N LEU A 167 2.75 -1.52 6.10
CA LEU A 167 1.58 -2.36 5.86
C LEU A 167 2.01 -3.69 5.23
N ARG A 168 1.11 -4.67 5.25
CA ARG A 168 1.33 -5.97 4.61
C ARG A 168 0.16 -6.33 3.73
N ARG A 169 0.44 -6.88 2.54
CA ARG A 169 -0.59 -7.47 1.70
C ARG A 169 -1.23 -8.68 2.40
N GLN A 170 -2.54 -8.72 2.43
CA GLN A 170 -3.29 -9.88 2.87
C GLN A 170 -3.81 -10.74 1.71
N LEU A 171 -4.00 -10.16 0.52
CA LEU A 171 -4.62 -10.85 -0.60
C LEU A 171 -4.06 -10.41 -1.95
N PHE A 172 -3.79 -11.37 -2.86
CA PHE A 172 -3.74 -11.11 -4.30
C PHE A 172 -5.11 -11.36 -4.92
N LEU A 173 -5.59 -10.41 -5.73
CA LEU A 173 -6.92 -10.49 -6.34
C LEU A 173 -6.92 -11.29 -7.65
N ASP A 174 -5.80 -11.36 -8.35
CA ASP A 174 -5.73 -11.76 -9.74
C ASP A 174 -4.60 -12.77 -10.06
N ASN A 175 -4.25 -13.65 -9.11
CA ASN A 175 -3.43 -14.82 -9.41
C ASN A 175 -4.07 -15.73 -10.46
N ASP A 176 -5.40 -15.69 -10.54
CA ASP A 176 -6.23 -16.28 -11.59
C ASP A 176 -7.11 -15.16 -12.16
N THR A 177 -6.83 -14.74 -13.40
CA THR A 177 -7.53 -13.65 -14.08
C THR A 177 -8.86 -14.07 -14.71
N THR A 178 -9.26 -15.34 -14.61
CA THR A 178 -10.60 -15.77 -15.02
C THR A 178 -11.67 -15.04 -14.19
N HIS A 179 -12.84 -14.84 -14.78
CA HIS A 179 -13.95 -14.22 -14.05
C HIS A 179 -14.27 -14.96 -12.74
N GLN A 180 -14.21 -16.29 -12.74
CA GLN A 180 -14.44 -17.11 -11.56
C GLN A 180 -13.34 -16.93 -10.50
N GLY A 181 -12.06 -16.84 -10.92
CA GLY A 181 -10.92 -16.58 -10.04
C GLY A 181 -11.04 -15.22 -9.37
N LEU A 182 -11.29 -14.17 -10.16
CA LEU A 182 -11.48 -12.81 -9.67
C LEU A 182 -12.66 -12.69 -8.70
N GLU A 183 -13.80 -13.28 -9.05
CA GLU A 183 -15.01 -13.28 -8.19
C GLU A 183 -14.74 -13.99 -6.85
N LYS A 184 -14.05 -15.13 -6.88
CA LYS A 184 -13.65 -15.85 -5.66
C LYS A 184 -12.78 -15.00 -4.75
N GLN A 185 -11.76 -14.31 -5.30
CA GLN A 185 -10.88 -13.47 -4.51
C GLN A 185 -11.58 -12.20 -4.03
N PHE A 186 -12.49 -11.64 -4.81
CA PHE A 186 -13.25 -10.46 -4.41
C PHE A 186 -14.23 -10.77 -3.25
N LYS A 187 -14.89 -11.92 -3.26
CA LYS A 187 -15.68 -12.40 -2.12
C LYS A 187 -14.83 -12.56 -0.88
N LYS A 188 -13.65 -13.19 -1.03
CA LYS A 188 -12.69 -13.32 0.08
C LYS A 188 -12.22 -11.97 0.62
N LEU A 189 -12.02 -10.96 -0.24
CA LEU A 189 -11.69 -9.59 0.18
C LEU A 189 -12.78 -9.01 1.08
N ILE A 190 -14.05 -9.15 0.70
CA ILE A 190 -15.21 -8.68 1.48
C ILE A 190 -15.26 -9.39 2.85
N GLU A 191 -15.14 -10.73 2.86
CA GLU A 191 -15.12 -11.52 4.09
C GLU A 191 -13.99 -11.09 5.03
N MET A 192 -12.78 -10.92 4.49
CA MET A 192 -11.62 -10.47 5.27
C MET A 192 -11.81 -9.05 5.82
N ALA A 193 -12.42 -8.14 5.06
CA ALA A 193 -12.70 -6.79 5.50
C ALA A 193 -13.67 -6.78 6.70
N HIS A 194 -14.73 -7.58 6.66
CA HIS A 194 -15.65 -7.73 7.79
C HIS A 194 -15.01 -8.36 9.02
N GLN A 195 -14.07 -9.31 8.83
CA GLN A 195 -13.41 -10.00 9.94
C GLN A 195 -12.30 -9.17 10.59
N LYS A 196 -11.53 -8.41 9.80
CA LYS A 196 -10.30 -7.74 10.25
C LYS A 196 -10.43 -6.23 10.40
N GLY A 197 -11.47 -5.63 9.84
CA GLY A 197 -11.65 -4.18 9.78
C GLY A 197 -10.83 -3.49 8.69
N GLU A 198 -9.60 -3.93 8.44
CA GLU A 198 -8.68 -3.35 7.46
C GLU A 198 -8.00 -4.42 6.61
N VAL A 199 -7.96 -4.22 5.29
CA VAL A 199 -7.32 -5.15 4.34
C VAL A 199 -6.58 -4.40 3.25
N VAL A 200 -5.32 -4.81 3.01
CA VAL A 200 -4.54 -4.43 1.82
C VAL A 200 -4.57 -5.55 0.81
N ALA A 201 -5.11 -5.30 -0.37
CA ALA A 201 -5.12 -6.21 -1.50
C ALA A 201 -4.23 -5.67 -2.63
N ILE A 202 -3.61 -6.58 -3.38
CA ILE A 202 -2.82 -6.26 -4.57
C ILE A 202 -3.45 -6.92 -5.79
N ALA A 203 -3.44 -6.21 -6.90
CA ALA A 203 -3.81 -6.67 -8.23
C ALA A 203 -2.85 -6.08 -9.27
N HIS A 204 -2.99 -6.51 -10.54
CA HIS A 204 -2.15 -6.06 -11.64
C HIS A 204 -3.01 -5.47 -12.78
N PRO A 205 -2.44 -4.68 -13.72
CA PRO A 205 -3.20 -3.98 -14.75
C PRO A 205 -3.59 -4.88 -15.93
N TYR A 206 -3.99 -6.13 -15.63
CA TYR A 206 -4.54 -7.01 -16.66
C TYR A 206 -5.91 -6.48 -17.11
N PRO A 207 -6.22 -6.52 -18.40
CA PRO A 207 -7.51 -6.05 -18.91
C PRO A 207 -8.72 -6.69 -18.21
N GLU A 208 -8.61 -7.98 -17.87
CA GLU A 208 -9.63 -8.75 -17.15
C GLU A 208 -9.84 -8.20 -15.73
N THR A 209 -8.73 -7.96 -15.00
CA THR A 209 -8.72 -7.41 -13.65
C THR A 209 -9.33 -6.02 -13.62
N ILE A 210 -8.90 -5.13 -14.53
CA ILE A 210 -9.42 -3.76 -14.59
C ILE A 210 -10.93 -3.74 -14.89
N ARG A 211 -11.38 -4.53 -15.88
CA ARG A 211 -12.82 -4.64 -16.21
C ARG A 211 -13.62 -5.17 -15.02
N PHE A 212 -13.12 -6.22 -14.37
CA PHE A 212 -13.75 -6.80 -13.21
C PHE A 212 -13.88 -5.80 -12.06
N LEU A 213 -12.78 -5.14 -11.68
CA LEU A 213 -12.77 -4.16 -10.60
C LEU A 213 -13.72 -3.00 -10.89
N LYS A 214 -13.67 -2.43 -12.10
CA LYS A 214 -14.57 -1.34 -12.49
C LYS A 214 -16.05 -1.67 -12.27
N SER A 215 -16.46 -2.90 -12.57
CA SER A 215 -17.85 -3.35 -12.41
C SER A 215 -18.21 -3.74 -10.98
N ASN A 216 -17.23 -4.18 -10.17
CA ASN A 216 -17.51 -4.82 -8.88
C ASN A 216 -17.15 -3.96 -7.65
N LEU A 217 -16.30 -2.92 -7.79
CA LEU A 217 -15.95 -2.04 -6.67
C LEU A 217 -17.18 -1.43 -5.93
N PRO A 218 -18.29 -1.06 -6.61
CA PRO A 218 -19.48 -0.58 -5.90
C PRO A 218 -20.05 -1.57 -4.88
N ARG A 219 -19.77 -2.87 -5.03
CA ARG A 219 -20.20 -3.90 -4.06
C ARG A 219 -19.53 -3.74 -2.70
N LEU A 220 -18.32 -3.16 -2.62
CA LEU A 220 -17.67 -2.86 -1.34
C LEU A 220 -18.53 -1.88 -0.54
N GLN A 221 -18.95 -0.76 -1.17
CA GLN A 221 -19.82 0.22 -0.54
C GLN A 221 -21.17 -0.36 -0.13
N ALA A 222 -21.77 -1.21 -0.98
CA ALA A 222 -23.02 -1.91 -0.67
C ALA A 222 -22.91 -2.86 0.54
N GLN A 223 -21.69 -3.29 0.88
CA GLN A 223 -21.36 -4.11 2.05
C GLN A 223 -20.87 -3.26 3.25
N GLY A 224 -20.98 -1.94 3.20
CA GLY A 224 -20.50 -1.04 4.26
C GLY A 224 -18.97 -0.96 4.36
N ILE A 225 -18.25 -1.38 3.33
CA ILE A 225 -16.78 -1.36 3.26
C ILE A 225 -16.33 -0.13 2.49
N LYS A 226 -15.41 0.64 3.08
CA LYS A 226 -14.86 1.85 2.46
C LYS A 226 -13.58 1.52 1.69
N LEU A 227 -13.56 1.83 0.39
CA LEU A 227 -12.33 1.83 -0.40
C LEU A 227 -11.53 3.10 -0.06
N VAL A 228 -10.24 2.95 0.28
CA VAL A 228 -9.37 4.05 0.69
C VAL A 228 -8.00 3.94 0.04
N PRO A 229 -7.27 5.06 -0.17
CA PRO A 229 -5.85 5.01 -0.53
C PRO A 229 -5.05 4.27 0.54
N THR A 230 -3.96 3.62 0.15
CA THR A 230 -3.17 2.76 1.03
C THR A 230 -2.64 3.50 2.27
N SER A 231 -2.20 4.75 2.11
CA SER A 231 -1.70 5.55 3.23
C SER A 231 -2.74 5.81 4.33
N ARG A 232 -4.04 5.65 4.05
CA ARG A 232 -5.11 5.83 5.06
C ARG A 232 -5.20 4.69 6.06
N LEU A 233 -4.59 3.55 5.76
CA LEU A 233 -4.50 2.41 6.68
C LEU A 233 -3.25 2.45 7.56
N LEU A 234 -2.37 3.44 7.38
CA LEU A 234 -1.19 3.58 8.22
C LEU A 234 -1.58 3.98 9.65
N PRO A 235 -0.91 3.44 10.68
CA PRO A 235 -1.15 3.83 12.07
C PRO A 235 -0.94 5.33 12.27
N ILE A 236 -1.90 6.01 12.89
CA ILE A 236 -1.90 7.47 13.11
C ILE A 236 -0.77 7.93 14.07
N SER A 237 0.00 7.01 14.66
CA SER A 237 0.81 7.25 15.85
C SER A 237 2.15 8.00 15.67
N LEU A 238 2.59 8.36 14.48
CA LEU A 238 3.90 8.99 14.30
C LEU A 238 3.90 10.47 13.88
N ALA A 239 2.79 11.04 13.43
CA ALA A 239 2.74 12.43 12.95
C ALA A 239 2.61 13.50 14.07
N LYS A 240 2.46 13.14 15.34
CA LYS A 240 2.17 14.09 16.44
C LYS A 240 3.32 14.37 17.41
N LYS A 241 4.51 13.80 17.25
CA LYS A 241 5.62 14.04 18.20
C LYS A 241 6.58 15.18 17.84
N GLU A 242 6.49 15.75 16.66
CA GLU A 242 7.41 16.84 16.25
C GLU A 242 6.82 18.27 16.28
N GLY A 243 5.59 18.44 16.72
CA GLY A 243 4.89 19.73 16.71
C GLY A 243 4.80 20.48 18.06
N ALA A 244 5.42 20.00 19.12
CA ALA A 244 5.45 20.70 20.42
C ALA A 244 6.78 21.43 20.62
N SER A 245 6.89 22.63 20.03
CA SER A 245 7.95 23.59 20.39
C SER A 245 7.73 24.06 21.84
N PRO A 246 8.74 24.03 22.71
CA PRO A 246 8.61 24.63 24.03
C PRO A 246 8.62 26.16 23.88
N THR A 247 7.49 26.79 24.12
CA THR A 247 7.44 28.23 24.32
C THR A 247 8.37 28.61 25.48
N ALA A 248 9.46 29.26 25.13
CA ALA A 248 10.34 29.93 26.09
C ALA A 248 9.54 30.95 26.90
N ARG A 249 9.35 30.68 28.19
CA ARG A 249 9.01 31.72 29.17
C ARG A 249 10.27 32.53 29.46
N LEU A 250 10.33 33.71 28.89
CA LEU A 250 11.20 34.76 29.39
C LEU A 250 10.54 35.43 30.61
N LYS A 251 11.26 35.41 31.70
CA LYS A 251 11.17 36.41 32.74
C LYS A 251 12.47 37.21 32.75
#